data_801967cc6ed3644ff8232b1bc848adbe
#
_entry.id   801967cc6ed3644ff8232b1bc848adbe
#
_cell.length_a   1.000
_cell.length_b   1.000
_cell.length_c   1.000
_cell.angle_alpha   90.00
_cell.angle_beta   90.00
_cell.angle_gamma   90.00
#
_symmetry.space_group_name_H-M   'P 1'
#
loop_
_entity.id
_entity.type
_entity.pdbx_description
1 polymer ?
#
loop_
_entity_poly.entity_id
_entity_poly.type
_entity_poly.pdbx_seq_one_letter_code
_entity_poly.pdbx_strand_id
1 'polypeptide(L)'
;MEKIISTIEKLENLRYLEPATNEQIDIAQKQLGLHFSEEFRQYIQRYGAISAKGVELTGITASPRLSVVEVTKSERELNKIPNDLYVIENIAIEGILLLQSSSGEIYELSQNAKIQKKYNSICDYLETEHIK
;
A
#
# COMPACT_ATOMS: atom_id res chain seq x y z
N MET A 1 -7.72 18.64 5.91
CA MET A 1 -7.75 17.17 5.72
C MET A 1 -6.57 16.77 4.87
N GLU A 2 -5.91 15.68 5.23
CA GLU A 2 -4.78 15.20 4.45
C GLU A 2 -5.22 14.81 3.05
N LYS A 3 -4.35 15.05 2.08
CA LYS A 3 -4.66 14.79 0.67
C LYS A 3 -5.02 13.32 0.42
N ILE A 4 -4.31 12.37 1.06
CA ILE A 4 -4.60 10.94 0.85
C ILE A 4 -6.01 10.59 1.29
N ILE A 5 -6.48 11.15 2.39
CA ILE A 5 -7.83 10.87 2.91
C ILE A 5 -8.89 11.43 1.95
N SER A 6 -8.74 12.68 1.51
CA SER A 6 -9.70 13.26 0.58
C SER A 6 -9.70 12.54 -0.78
N THR A 7 -8.55 12.02 -1.20
CA THR A 7 -8.44 11.25 -2.44
C THR A 7 -9.16 9.92 -2.31
N ILE A 8 -8.95 9.20 -1.21
CA ILE A 8 -9.60 7.90 -0.96
C ILE A 8 -11.12 8.07 -0.91
N GLU A 9 -11.61 9.16 -0.32
CA GLU A 9 -13.05 9.40 -0.21
C GLU A 9 -13.75 9.53 -1.57
N LYS A 10 -13.01 9.80 -2.63
CA LYS A 10 -13.57 9.88 -4.00
C LYS A 10 -13.73 8.53 -4.67
N LEU A 11 -13.22 7.46 -4.08
CA LEU A 11 -13.31 6.12 -4.68
C LEU A 11 -14.75 5.59 -4.58
N GLU A 12 -15.18 4.88 -5.63
CA GLU A 12 -16.50 4.25 -5.67
C GLU A 12 -16.53 2.99 -4.83
N ASN A 13 -17.65 2.79 -4.11
CA ASN A 13 -17.89 1.59 -3.29
C ASN A 13 -16.81 1.39 -2.23
N LEU A 14 -16.36 2.47 -1.63
CA LEU A 14 -15.32 2.43 -0.61
C LEU A 14 -15.76 1.62 0.61
N ARG A 15 -14.92 0.67 1.02
CA ARG A 15 -15.04 -0.09 2.26
C ARG A 15 -13.71 0.01 3.00
N TYR A 16 -13.78 0.00 4.32
CA TYR A 16 -12.57 0.17 5.13
C TYR A 16 -12.66 -0.62 6.43
N LEU A 17 -11.51 -0.85 7.02
CA LEU A 17 -11.37 -1.57 8.27
C LEU A 17 -11.04 -0.59 9.40
N GLU A 18 -10.98 -1.11 10.64
CA GLU A 18 -10.68 -0.27 11.80
C GLU A 18 -9.36 0.47 11.64
N PRO A 19 -9.33 1.75 12.03
CA PRO A 19 -8.08 2.53 12.03
C PRO A 19 -6.98 1.83 12.82
N ALA A 20 -5.75 1.91 12.33
CA ALA A 20 -4.61 1.38 13.05
C ALA A 20 -4.19 2.34 14.14
N THR A 21 -3.76 1.80 15.28
CA THR A 21 -3.19 2.62 16.35
C THR A 21 -1.72 2.94 16.03
N ASN A 22 -1.19 3.98 16.66
CA ASN A 22 0.22 4.33 16.50
C ASN A 22 1.12 3.17 16.93
N GLU A 23 0.74 2.43 17.97
CA GLU A 23 1.49 1.27 18.43
C GLU A 23 1.53 0.18 17.36
N GLN A 24 0.39 -0.10 16.72
CA GLN A 24 0.35 -1.09 15.65
C GLN A 24 1.21 -0.69 14.46
N ILE A 25 1.22 0.59 14.11
CA ILE A 25 2.04 1.12 13.02
C ILE A 25 3.53 0.95 13.37
N ASP A 26 3.93 1.31 14.59
CA ASP A 26 5.32 1.17 15.01
C ASP A 26 5.78 -0.29 14.99
N ILE A 27 4.93 -1.20 15.45
CA ILE A 27 5.24 -2.63 15.44
C ILE A 27 5.44 -3.12 14.01
N ALA A 28 4.55 -2.71 13.08
CA ALA A 28 4.66 -3.10 11.69
C ALA A 28 5.96 -2.60 11.06
N GLN A 29 6.33 -1.35 11.32
CA GLN A 29 7.57 -0.79 10.81
C GLN A 29 8.79 -1.54 11.34
N LYS A 30 8.79 -1.91 12.63
CA LYS A 30 9.87 -2.69 13.22
C LYS A 30 9.95 -4.09 12.60
N GLN A 31 8.81 -4.73 12.40
CA GLN A 31 8.76 -6.07 11.79
C GLN A 31 9.32 -6.07 10.37
N LEU A 32 9.12 -5.00 9.64
CA LEU A 32 9.62 -4.86 8.27
C LEU A 32 11.00 -4.21 8.19
N GLY A 33 11.47 -3.60 9.26
CA GLY A 33 12.77 -2.94 9.29
C GLY A 33 12.83 -1.71 8.40
N LEU A 34 11.70 -0.99 8.28
CA LEU A 34 11.63 0.20 7.43
C LEU A 34 10.64 1.21 8.02
N HIS A 35 10.58 2.38 7.39
CA HIS A 35 9.60 3.42 7.73
C HIS A 35 8.60 3.54 6.60
N PHE A 36 7.31 3.59 6.97
CA PHE A 36 6.26 3.90 6.00
C PHE A 36 6.34 5.38 5.62
N SER A 37 5.89 5.72 4.43
CA SER A 37 5.75 7.11 4.03
C SER A 37 4.74 7.81 4.93
N GLU A 38 4.81 9.13 4.99
CA GLU A 38 3.82 9.91 5.72
C GLU A 38 2.42 9.66 5.16
N GLU A 39 2.31 9.59 3.83
CA GLU A 39 1.04 9.31 3.15
C GLU A 39 0.43 7.97 3.60
N PHE A 40 1.25 6.90 3.63
CA PHE A 40 0.76 5.58 4.03
C PHE A 40 0.36 5.56 5.50
N ARG A 41 1.14 6.22 6.37
CA ARG A 41 0.80 6.31 7.79
C ARG A 41 -0.51 7.04 8.01
N GLN A 42 -0.73 8.15 7.31
CA GLN A 42 -2.00 8.90 7.38
C GLN A 42 -3.16 8.02 6.95
N TYR A 43 -2.98 7.27 5.87
CA TYR A 43 -3.99 6.36 5.36
C TYR A 43 -4.36 5.29 6.40
N ILE A 44 -3.40 4.55 6.93
CA ILE A 44 -3.70 3.46 7.87
C ILE A 44 -4.17 3.96 9.24
N GLN A 45 -3.79 5.16 9.63
CA GLN A 45 -4.32 5.80 10.84
C GLN A 45 -5.81 6.08 10.72
N ARG A 46 -6.30 6.30 9.52
CA ARG A 46 -7.71 6.59 9.28
C ARG A 46 -8.52 5.34 8.99
N TYR A 47 -7.98 4.42 8.19
CA TYR A 47 -8.78 3.33 7.63
C TYR A 47 -8.26 1.93 7.91
N GLY A 48 -7.11 1.72 8.44
CA GLY A 48 -6.56 0.38 8.59
C GLY A 48 -6.22 -0.27 7.26
N ALA A 49 -7.21 -0.54 6.43
CA ALA A 49 -7.06 -1.01 5.04
C ALA A 49 -8.32 -0.62 4.28
N ILE A 50 -8.24 -0.52 2.96
CA ILE A 50 -9.41 -0.19 2.15
C ILE A 50 -9.57 -1.14 0.97
N SER A 51 -10.82 -1.26 0.53
CA SER A 51 -11.14 -1.78 -0.80
C SER A 51 -12.18 -0.85 -1.43
N ALA A 52 -12.15 -0.78 -2.74
CA ALA A 52 -13.09 0.01 -3.50
C ALA A 52 -13.24 -0.65 -4.87
N LYS A 53 -14.03 -0.05 -5.76
CA LYS A 53 -14.19 -0.59 -7.10
C LYS A 53 -12.84 -0.58 -7.82
N GLY A 54 -12.31 -1.76 -8.08
CA GLY A 54 -11.07 -1.92 -8.84
C GLY A 54 -9.78 -1.70 -8.08
N VAL A 55 -9.83 -1.50 -6.77
CA VAL A 55 -8.60 -1.27 -5.98
C VAL A 55 -8.73 -1.87 -4.59
N GLU A 56 -7.65 -2.48 -4.11
CA GLU A 56 -7.52 -2.96 -2.73
C GLU A 56 -6.13 -2.60 -2.23
N LEU A 57 -6.05 -1.77 -1.21
CA LEU A 57 -4.76 -1.42 -0.63
C LEU A 57 -4.51 -2.24 0.63
N THR A 58 -3.25 -2.62 0.83
CA THR A 58 -2.84 -3.27 2.07
C THR A 58 -2.89 -2.28 3.23
N GLY A 59 -2.82 -2.79 4.42
CA GLY A 59 -2.79 -1.97 5.62
C GLY A 59 -2.51 -2.80 6.85
N ILE A 60 -3.04 -2.36 7.98
CA ILE A 60 -2.89 -3.06 9.26
C ILE A 60 -4.18 -3.82 9.52
N THR A 61 -4.14 -5.12 9.37
CA THR A 61 -5.33 -5.98 9.50
C THR A 61 -4.91 -7.40 9.84
N ALA A 62 -5.82 -8.16 10.43
CA ALA A 62 -5.61 -9.57 10.72
C ALA A 62 -5.68 -10.46 9.47
N SER A 63 -6.24 -9.95 8.37
CA SER A 63 -6.30 -10.70 7.11
C SER A 63 -4.91 -10.74 6.45
N PRO A 64 -4.29 -11.93 6.31
CA PRO A 64 -2.94 -12.01 5.72
C PRO A 64 -2.87 -11.42 4.32
N ARG A 65 -3.91 -11.56 3.53
CA ARG A 65 -3.96 -11.08 2.15
C ARG A 65 -3.85 -9.55 2.06
N LEU A 66 -4.35 -8.84 3.06
CA LEU A 66 -4.34 -7.38 3.07
C LEU A 66 -3.37 -6.80 4.11
N SER A 67 -2.63 -7.64 4.82
CA SER A 67 -1.64 -7.17 5.79
C SER A 67 -0.38 -6.73 5.07
N VAL A 68 -0.01 -5.46 5.20
CA VAL A 68 1.22 -4.95 4.58
C VAL A 68 2.43 -5.74 5.09
N VAL A 69 2.44 -6.15 6.36
CA VAL A 69 3.55 -6.92 6.93
C VAL A 69 3.64 -8.30 6.29
N GLU A 70 2.53 -9.04 6.26
CA GLU A 70 2.54 -10.40 5.74
C GLU A 70 2.81 -10.44 4.23
N VAL A 71 2.17 -9.56 3.47
CA VAL A 71 2.37 -9.51 2.01
C VAL A 71 3.80 -9.10 1.67
N THR A 72 4.35 -8.11 2.37
CA THR A 72 5.72 -7.64 2.11
C THR A 72 6.74 -8.73 2.44
N LYS A 73 6.59 -9.40 3.58
CA LYS A 73 7.48 -10.51 3.94
C LYS A 73 7.45 -11.62 2.93
N SER A 74 6.26 -12.00 2.48
CA SER A 74 6.07 -13.05 1.48
C SER A 74 6.76 -12.67 0.17
N GLU A 75 6.61 -11.43 -0.28
CA GLU A 75 7.21 -10.99 -1.54
C GLU A 75 8.72 -10.82 -1.46
N ARG A 76 9.24 -10.52 -0.27
CA ARG A 76 10.71 -10.52 -0.08
C ARG A 76 11.30 -11.90 -0.34
N GLU A 77 10.59 -12.95 0.05
CA GLU A 77 11.05 -14.32 -0.18
C GLU A 77 10.81 -14.76 -1.62
N LEU A 78 9.62 -14.52 -2.16
CA LEU A 78 9.22 -15.02 -3.47
C LEU A 78 9.85 -14.23 -4.62
N ASN A 79 9.82 -12.92 -4.55
CA ASN A 79 10.25 -12.06 -5.66
C ASN A 79 11.45 -11.19 -5.32
N LYS A 80 12.05 -11.36 -4.14
CA LYS A 80 13.27 -10.68 -3.74
C LYS A 80 13.16 -9.15 -3.83
N ILE A 81 12.01 -8.60 -3.44
CA ILE A 81 11.83 -7.14 -3.48
C ILE A 81 12.82 -6.47 -2.52
N PRO A 82 13.25 -5.23 -2.81
CA PRO A 82 14.17 -4.51 -1.93
C PRO A 82 13.62 -4.33 -0.52
N ASN A 83 14.50 -4.37 0.48
CA ASN A 83 14.10 -4.28 1.88
C ASN A 83 13.58 -2.90 2.30
N ASP A 84 13.79 -1.88 1.48
CA ASP A 84 13.31 -0.52 1.73
C ASP A 84 11.96 -0.22 1.07
N LEU A 85 11.36 -1.22 0.41
CA LEU A 85 10.05 -1.08 -0.21
C LEU A 85 9.04 -1.99 0.49
N TYR A 86 7.78 -1.58 0.49
CA TYR A 86 6.69 -2.39 1.03
C TYR A 86 5.55 -2.45 0.02
N VAL A 87 4.81 -3.56 0.05
CA VAL A 87 3.73 -3.79 -0.93
C VAL A 87 2.48 -3.02 -0.50
N ILE A 88 1.97 -2.15 -1.37
CA ILE A 88 0.73 -1.44 -1.12
C ILE A 88 -0.46 -2.06 -1.83
N GLU A 89 -0.22 -2.79 -2.91
CA GLU A 89 -1.29 -3.49 -3.62
C GLU A 89 -0.74 -4.64 -4.44
N ASN A 90 -1.47 -5.77 -4.40
CA ASN A 90 -1.17 -6.92 -5.25
C ASN A 90 -2.28 -7.02 -6.30
N ILE A 91 -1.98 -6.61 -7.54
CA ILE A 91 -2.93 -6.70 -8.64
C ILE A 91 -2.72 -8.06 -9.31
N ALA A 92 -3.21 -9.11 -8.63
CA ALA A 92 -2.93 -10.50 -9.00
C ALA A 92 -3.36 -10.87 -10.42
N ILE A 93 -4.50 -10.34 -10.87
CA ILE A 93 -5.02 -10.63 -12.21
C ILE A 93 -4.02 -10.19 -13.29
N GLU A 94 -3.34 -9.07 -13.05
CA GLU A 94 -2.37 -8.53 -14.00
C GLU A 94 -0.93 -8.99 -13.72
N GLY A 95 -0.73 -9.70 -12.61
CA GLY A 95 0.61 -10.11 -12.21
C GLY A 95 1.51 -8.95 -11.81
N ILE A 96 0.92 -7.91 -11.24
CA ILE A 96 1.60 -6.67 -10.89
C ILE A 96 1.58 -6.45 -9.38
N LEU A 97 2.72 -6.05 -8.83
CA LEU A 97 2.81 -5.55 -7.46
C LEU A 97 3.10 -4.06 -7.50
N LEU A 98 2.41 -3.30 -6.66
CA LEU A 98 2.73 -1.91 -6.42
C LEU A 98 3.41 -1.79 -5.07
N LEU A 99 4.57 -1.15 -5.06
CA LEU A 99 5.45 -1.01 -3.90
C LEU A 99 5.64 0.47 -3.61
N GLN A 100 5.82 0.81 -2.34
CA GLN A 100 6.08 2.20 -1.97
C GLN A 100 7.37 2.31 -1.17
N SER A 101 8.07 3.41 -1.35
CA SER A 101 9.25 3.77 -0.57
C SER A 101 8.84 4.68 0.59
N SER A 102 9.74 4.85 1.56
CA SER A 102 9.49 5.76 2.69
C SER A 102 9.29 7.22 2.26
N SER A 103 9.78 7.59 1.08
CA SER A 103 9.57 8.93 0.52
C SER A 103 8.24 9.08 -0.23
N GLY A 104 7.49 7.98 -0.39
CA GLY A 104 6.16 8.02 -0.98
C GLY A 104 6.05 7.62 -2.43
N GLU A 105 7.18 7.45 -3.12
CA GLU A 105 7.18 7.05 -4.53
C GLU A 105 6.67 5.64 -4.70
N ILE A 106 5.92 5.41 -5.79
CA ILE A 106 5.32 4.12 -6.10
C ILE A 106 6.11 3.45 -7.22
N TYR A 107 6.46 2.20 -7.00
CA TYR A 107 7.19 1.36 -7.96
C TYR A 107 6.30 0.20 -8.37
N GLU A 108 6.47 -0.24 -9.61
CA GLU A 108 5.74 -1.37 -10.18
C GLU A 108 6.70 -2.52 -10.45
N LEU A 109 6.32 -3.71 -10.01
CA LEU A 109 7.01 -4.95 -10.35
C LEU A 109 6.04 -5.85 -11.10
N SER A 110 6.32 -6.12 -12.37
CA SER A 110 5.56 -7.07 -13.18
C SER A 110 6.41 -8.31 -13.43
N GLN A 111 5.77 -9.40 -13.89
CA GLN A 111 6.47 -10.66 -14.14
C GLN A 111 7.60 -10.45 -15.14
N ASN A 112 8.78 -10.98 -14.81
CA ASN A 112 9.98 -10.95 -15.67
C ASN A 112 10.44 -9.54 -16.02
N ALA A 113 10.06 -8.55 -15.22
CA ALA A 113 10.45 -7.17 -15.43
C ALA A 113 11.21 -6.63 -14.22
N LYS A 114 11.95 -5.56 -14.43
CA LYS A 114 12.64 -4.86 -13.36
C LYS A 114 11.66 -3.94 -12.65
N ILE A 115 11.92 -3.66 -11.37
CA ILE A 115 11.15 -2.67 -10.62
C ILE A 115 11.36 -1.31 -11.26
N GLN A 116 10.25 -0.61 -11.53
CA GLN A 116 10.28 0.72 -12.17
C GLN A 116 9.41 1.69 -11.39
N LYS A 117 9.88 2.92 -11.23
CA LYS A 117 9.05 3.96 -10.65
C LYS A 117 7.88 4.24 -11.60
N LYS A 118 6.66 4.30 -11.03
CA LYS A 118 5.45 4.45 -11.83
C LYS A 118 4.66 5.70 -11.46
N TYR A 119 4.54 6.01 -10.17
CA TYR A 119 3.75 7.15 -9.69
C TYR A 119 4.52 7.87 -8.59
N ASN A 120 4.17 9.12 -8.34
CA ASN A 120 4.83 9.92 -7.30
C ASN A 120 4.29 9.68 -5.91
N SER A 121 3.08 9.10 -5.80
CA SER A 121 2.41 8.89 -4.52
C SER A 121 1.22 7.96 -4.72
N ILE A 122 0.62 7.50 -3.61
CA ILE A 122 -0.64 6.75 -3.67
C ILE A 122 -1.73 7.65 -4.28
N CYS A 123 -1.77 8.93 -3.89
CA CYS A 123 -2.71 9.87 -4.47
C CYS A 123 -2.58 9.94 -5.99
N ASP A 124 -1.34 10.06 -6.48
CA ASP A 124 -1.07 10.09 -7.92
C ASP A 124 -1.58 8.83 -8.61
N TYR A 125 -1.31 7.66 -8.01
CA TYR A 125 -1.79 6.38 -8.52
C TYR A 125 -3.31 6.34 -8.59
N LEU A 126 -3.98 6.68 -7.49
CA LEU A 126 -5.45 6.63 -7.43
C LEU A 126 -6.09 7.62 -8.41
N GLU A 127 -5.55 8.83 -8.48
CA GLU A 127 -6.08 9.85 -9.38
C GLU A 127 -5.88 9.48 -10.85
N THR A 128 -4.76 8.81 -11.17
CA THR A 128 -4.47 8.41 -12.55
C THR A 128 -5.32 7.22 -12.99
N GLU A 129 -5.48 6.21 -12.13
CA GLU A 129 -6.07 4.92 -12.52
C GLU A 129 -7.50 4.70 -12.06
N HIS A 130 -7.94 5.33 -10.99
CA HIS A 130 -9.21 4.97 -10.33
C HIS A 130 -10.19 6.12 -10.15
N ILE A 131 -9.76 7.35 -10.31
CA ILE A 131 -10.63 8.53 -10.14
C ILE A 131 -10.71 9.23 -11.50
N LYS A 132 -11.92 9.32 -12.04
CA LYS A 132 -12.15 9.94 -13.35
C LYS A 132 -12.91 11.26 -13.20
#